data_fe843e044b13186b196d99bc5040ed82
#
_entry.id   fe843e044b13186b196d99bc5040ed82
#
_cell.length_a   1.000
_cell.length_b   1.000
_cell.length_c   1.000
_cell.angle_alpha   90.00
_cell.angle_beta   90.00
_cell.angle_gamma   90.00
#
_symmetry.space_group_name_H-M   'P 1'
#
loop_
_entity.id
_entity.type
_entity.pdbx_description
1 polymer ?
#
loop_
_entity_poly.entity_id
_entity_poly.type
_entity_poly.pdbx_seq_one_letter_code
_entity_poly.pdbx_strand_id
1 'polypeptide(L)'
;RSVQLHKKRMKRGEFFPPFLYISVLNSCNLQCQGCWVDVAAKQEKIEAEQLHRLIREASEAGNSFFGILGGEPFMYKGLLDILKEHQNCYFQIFTNGQFITDDVAKKMRAIGNVTPLISIEGTELVSDERRGKADVYSKSMQGVLNCVENKLLTGVATSLCQTNFDDLLQERWLDELIELGVMYAWYHTYRPVGPEPNEQLCLTPEQQLKVRKFVVNMRAEKPIAIIDAYYMDDGQALCPAATGISHHISPW
;
A
#
# COMPACT_ATOMS: atom_id res chain seq x y z
N ARG A 1 1.12 20.56 -11.87
CA ARG A 1 0.40 20.28 -13.15
C ARG A 1 -0.88 19.46 -12.90
N SER A 2 -0.79 18.29 -12.28
CA SER A 2 -1.93 17.38 -12.07
C SER A 2 -3.06 17.99 -11.23
N VAL A 3 -2.73 18.63 -10.11
CA VAL A 3 -3.71 19.34 -9.26
C VAL A 3 -4.46 20.44 -10.04
N GLN A 4 -3.75 21.17 -10.88
CA GLN A 4 -4.36 22.23 -11.71
C GLN A 4 -5.29 21.65 -12.77
N LEU A 5 -4.88 20.53 -13.38
CA LEU A 5 -5.70 19.85 -14.38
C LEU A 5 -6.94 19.24 -13.75
N HIS A 6 -6.79 18.58 -12.59
CA HIS A 6 -7.90 18.07 -11.80
C HIS A 6 -8.91 19.19 -11.45
N LYS A 7 -8.43 20.32 -10.92
CA LYS A 7 -9.31 21.48 -10.60
C LYS A 7 -10.02 22.03 -11.84
N LYS A 8 -9.37 22.06 -13.00
CA LYS A 8 -10.01 22.50 -14.26
C LYS A 8 -11.11 21.55 -14.71
N ARG A 9 -10.87 20.23 -14.61
CA ARG A 9 -11.85 19.20 -14.95
C ARG A 9 -13.06 19.25 -14.03
N MET A 10 -12.85 19.32 -12.72
CA MET A 10 -13.92 19.46 -11.75
C MET A 10 -14.84 20.65 -12.07
N LYS A 11 -14.26 21.80 -12.47
CA LYS A 11 -15.05 22.98 -12.89
C LYS A 11 -15.88 22.76 -14.16
N ARG A 12 -15.52 21.78 -14.99
CA ARG A 12 -16.25 21.40 -16.22
C ARG A 12 -17.23 20.25 -16.02
N GLY A 13 -17.32 19.70 -14.79
CA GLY A 13 -18.09 18.49 -14.52
C GLY A 13 -17.46 17.22 -15.10
N GLU A 14 -16.17 17.25 -15.45
CA GLU A 14 -15.43 16.11 -15.95
C GLU A 14 -14.76 15.40 -14.77
N PHE A 15 -15.25 14.21 -14.42
CA PHE A 15 -14.69 13.43 -13.33
C PHE A 15 -13.64 12.46 -13.84
N PHE A 16 -12.47 12.52 -13.23
CA PHE A 16 -11.41 11.53 -13.37
C PHE A 16 -10.73 11.35 -12.01
N PRO A 17 -10.51 10.12 -11.53
CA PRO A 17 -9.96 9.89 -10.21
C PRO A 17 -8.53 10.44 -10.09
N PRO A 18 -8.22 11.24 -9.06
CA PRO A 18 -6.86 11.74 -8.85
C PRO A 18 -5.86 10.64 -8.44
N PHE A 19 -6.35 9.49 -7.94
CA PHE A 19 -5.56 8.33 -7.56
C PHE A 19 -6.02 7.09 -8.31
N LEU A 20 -5.07 6.38 -8.90
CA LEU A 20 -5.32 5.07 -9.47
C LEU A 20 -4.47 4.01 -8.78
N TYR A 21 -5.14 2.93 -8.41
CA TYR A 21 -4.49 1.70 -7.96
C TYR A 21 -4.49 0.71 -9.11
N ILE A 22 -3.33 0.14 -9.43
CA ILE A 22 -3.16 -0.81 -10.53
C ILE A 22 -2.60 -2.11 -9.96
N SER A 23 -3.42 -3.17 -9.97
CA SER A 23 -2.91 -4.51 -9.74
C SER A 23 -2.30 -5.05 -11.02
N VAL A 24 -0.99 -5.22 -11.02
CA VAL A 24 -0.27 -5.62 -12.24
C VAL A 24 -0.36 -7.13 -12.52
N LEU A 25 -0.61 -7.93 -11.48
CA LEU A 25 -0.79 -9.40 -11.55
C LEU A 25 -1.47 -9.93 -10.29
N ASN A 26 -2.00 -11.16 -10.32
CA ASN A 26 -2.53 -11.84 -9.15
C ASN A 26 -1.57 -12.84 -8.50
N SER A 27 -0.43 -13.17 -9.13
CA SER A 27 0.56 -14.09 -8.54
C SER A 27 1.22 -13.51 -7.31
N CYS A 28 1.38 -14.33 -6.27
CA CYS A 28 2.07 -13.97 -5.02
C CYS A 28 2.88 -15.16 -4.50
N ASN A 29 3.94 -14.89 -3.75
CA ASN A 29 4.74 -15.90 -3.04
C ASN A 29 4.20 -16.21 -1.63
N LEU A 30 3.10 -15.58 -1.23
CA LEU A 30 2.42 -15.74 0.05
C LEU A 30 0.93 -16.04 -0.13
N GLN A 31 0.33 -16.62 0.93
CA GLN A 31 -1.11 -16.89 1.06
C GLN A 31 -1.61 -16.31 2.39
N CYS A 32 -1.72 -14.98 2.44
CA CYS A 32 -2.08 -14.27 3.68
C CYS A 32 -3.55 -14.52 4.05
N GLN A 33 -3.82 -14.65 5.34
CA GLN A 33 -5.18 -14.74 5.86
C GLN A 33 -5.99 -13.48 5.51
N GLY A 34 -7.15 -13.66 4.89
CA GLY A 34 -8.02 -12.57 4.49
C GLY A 34 -7.46 -11.70 3.36
N CYS A 35 -6.60 -12.25 2.51
CA CYS A 35 -6.12 -11.56 1.33
C CYS A 35 -7.28 -11.29 0.36
N TRP A 36 -7.35 -10.07 -0.17
CA TRP A 36 -8.38 -9.69 -1.13
C TRP A 36 -8.08 -10.18 -2.56
N VAL A 37 -6.83 -10.60 -2.83
CA VAL A 37 -6.42 -11.17 -4.13
C VAL A 37 -6.56 -12.67 -4.09
N ASP A 38 -7.23 -13.23 -5.09
CA ASP A 38 -7.26 -14.68 -5.31
C ASP A 38 -5.95 -15.12 -5.97
N VAL A 39 -4.99 -15.52 -5.14
CA VAL A 39 -3.68 -16.00 -5.60
C VAL A 39 -3.73 -17.45 -6.10
N ALA A 40 -4.81 -18.19 -5.82
CA ALA A 40 -5.04 -19.55 -6.27
C ALA A 40 -5.76 -19.60 -7.64
N ALA A 41 -6.38 -18.50 -8.05
CA ALA A 41 -7.02 -18.41 -9.35
C ALA A 41 -6.02 -18.54 -10.52
N LYS A 42 -6.55 -18.68 -11.73
CA LYS A 42 -5.73 -18.61 -12.94
C LYS A 42 -4.86 -17.36 -12.91
N GLN A 43 -3.57 -17.53 -13.16
CA GLN A 43 -2.63 -16.41 -13.16
C GLN A 43 -2.93 -15.46 -14.31
N GLU A 44 -3.12 -14.21 -13.96
CA GLU A 44 -3.38 -13.10 -14.87
C GLU A 44 -2.44 -11.95 -14.58
N LYS A 45 -2.07 -11.21 -15.61
CA LYS A 45 -1.24 -10.01 -15.52
C LYS A 45 -1.65 -9.00 -16.57
N ILE A 46 -1.39 -7.74 -16.30
CA ILE A 46 -1.45 -6.69 -17.32
C ILE A 46 -0.20 -6.81 -18.19
N GLU A 47 -0.34 -6.91 -19.51
CA GLU A 47 0.82 -6.94 -20.39
C GLU A 47 1.57 -5.59 -20.39
N ALA A 48 2.89 -5.61 -20.60
CA ALA A 48 3.74 -4.43 -20.46
C ALA A 48 3.25 -3.24 -21.30
N GLU A 49 2.88 -3.49 -22.55
CA GLU A 49 2.34 -2.46 -23.46
C GLU A 49 1.03 -1.86 -22.94
N GLN A 50 0.15 -2.69 -22.39
CA GLN A 50 -1.10 -2.23 -21.78
C GLN A 50 -0.83 -1.40 -20.53
N LEU A 51 0.14 -1.77 -19.69
CA LEU A 51 0.52 -1.02 -18.51
C LEU A 51 1.10 0.35 -18.88
N HIS A 52 1.99 0.41 -19.86
CA HIS A 52 2.50 1.68 -20.42
C HIS A 52 1.37 2.57 -20.93
N ARG A 53 0.45 2.01 -21.72
CA ARG A 53 -0.69 2.75 -22.25
C ARG A 53 -1.58 3.29 -21.12
N LEU A 54 -1.91 2.46 -20.15
CA LEU A 54 -2.74 2.84 -18.99
C LEU A 54 -2.13 4.01 -18.21
N ILE A 55 -0.84 3.93 -17.87
CA ILE A 55 -0.15 5.00 -17.12
C ILE A 55 -0.11 6.29 -17.96
N ARG A 56 0.19 6.21 -19.26
CA ARG A 56 0.22 7.36 -20.14
C ARG A 56 -1.14 8.04 -20.26
N GLU A 57 -2.20 7.31 -20.58
CA GLU A 57 -3.55 7.84 -20.73
C GLU A 57 -4.06 8.47 -19.42
N ALA A 58 -3.82 7.80 -18.28
CA ALA A 58 -4.16 8.35 -16.98
C ALA A 58 -3.36 9.63 -16.66
N SER A 59 -2.09 9.68 -17.01
CA SER A 59 -1.24 10.87 -16.84
C SER A 59 -1.71 12.05 -17.70
N GLU A 60 -2.10 11.79 -18.94
CA GLU A 60 -2.71 12.77 -19.83
C GLU A 60 -4.05 13.26 -19.27
N ALA A 61 -4.80 12.38 -18.64
CA ALA A 61 -6.00 12.71 -17.90
C ALA A 61 -5.76 13.50 -16.61
N GLY A 62 -4.52 13.64 -16.14
CA GLY A 62 -4.12 14.46 -14.98
C GLY A 62 -3.76 13.66 -13.74
N ASN A 63 -3.77 12.34 -13.79
CA ASN A 63 -3.22 11.54 -12.72
C ASN A 63 -1.68 11.58 -12.74
N SER A 64 -1.04 11.69 -11.59
CA SER A 64 0.42 11.65 -11.47
C SER A 64 0.90 10.80 -10.30
N PHE A 65 -0.03 10.22 -9.55
CA PHE A 65 0.27 9.34 -8.44
C PHE A 65 -0.48 8.02 -8.60
N PHE A 66 0.26 6.91 -8.57
CA PHE A 66 -0.27 5.58 -8.76
C PHE A 66 0.13 4.67 -7.60
N GLY A 67 -0.83 3.90 -7.09
CA GLY A 67 -0.54 2.74 -6.26
C GLY A 67 -0.34 1.51 -7.14
N ILE A 68 0.81 0.88 -7.07
CA ILE A 68 1.09 -0.38 -7.76
C ILE A 68 0.86 -1.52 -6.78
N LEU A 69 -0.11 -2.36 -7.11
CA LEU A 69 -0.54 -3.50 -6.33
C LEU A 69 -0.45 -4.78 -7.17
N GLY A 70 -0.96 -5.86 -6.58
CA GLY A 70 -1.10 -7.16 -7.22
C GLY A 70 -1.23 -8.24 -6.18
N GLY A 71 -0.85 -9.46 -6.52
CA GLY A 71 -0.40 -10.42 -5.53
C GLY A 71 0.89 -9.89 -4.90
N GLU A 72 2.02 -10.06 -5.58
CA GLU A 72 3.28 -9.40 -5.22
C GLU A 72 3.85 -8.68 -6.45
N PRO A 73 3.86 -7.34 -6.47
CA PRO A 73 4.27 -6.57 -7.65
C PRO A 73 5.69 -6.84 -8.13
N PHE A 74 6.63 -7.16 -7.22
CA PHE A 74 8.00 -7.48 -7.62
C PHE A 74 8.15 -8.83 -8.32
N MET A 75 7.10 -9.66 -8.38
CA MET A 75 7.05 -10.83 -9.25
C MET A 75 6.74 -10.45 -10.72
N TYR A 76 6.33 -9.20 -10.97
CA TYR A 76 6.13 -8.71 -12.33
C TYR A 76 7.48 -8.38 -12.97
N LYS A 77 7.90 -9.21 -13.93
CA LYS A 77 9.19 -9.05 -14.61
C LYS A 77 9.27 -7.71 -15.34
N GLY A 78 10.29 -6.91 -15.04
CA GLY A 78 10.53 -5.62 -15.69
C GLY A 78 9.70 -4.46 -15.12
N LEU A 79 8.99 -4.64 -14.01
CA LEU A 79 8.16 -3.58 -13.40
C LEU A 79 8.92 -2.25 -13.26
N LEU A 80 10.08 -2.26 -12.62
CA LEU A 80 10.85 -1.05 -12.37
C LEU A 80 11.33 -0.36 -13.67
N ASP A 81 11.56 -1.12 -14.73
CA ASP A 81 11.96 -0.55 -16.03
C ASP A 81 10.78 0.17 -16.68
N ILE A 82 9.57 -0.40 -16.58
CA ILE A 82 8.34 0.26 -17.01
C ILE A 82 8.13 1.56 -16.24
N LEU A 83 8.18 1.53 -14.91
CA LEU A 83 7.93 2.71 -14.08
C LEU A 83 8.96 3.83 -14.34
N LYS A 84 10.21 3.46 -14.63
CA LYS A 84 11.28 4.40 -14.99
C LYS A 84 10.96 5.24 -16.23
N GLU A 85 10.23 4.72 -17.19
CA GLU A 85 9.88 5.43 -18.41
C GLU A 85 8.83 6.55 -18.20
N HIS A 86 8.14 6.53 -17.05
CA HIS A 86 7.09 7.49 -16.71
C HIS A 86 7.54 8.50 -15.64
N GLN A 87 8.60 9.27 -15.92
CA GLN A 87 9.23 10.20 -14.95
C GLN A 87 8.33 11.37 -14.51
N ASN A 88 7.24 11.62 -15.21
CA ASN A 88 6.22 12.61 -14.84
C ASN A 88 5.16 12.05 -13.86
N CYS A 89 5.28 10.78 -13.50
CA CYS A 89 4.42 10.06 -12.55
C CYS A 89 5.22 9.59 -11.35
N TYR A 90 4.55 9.41 -10.22
CA TYR A 90 5.10 8.85 -9.00
C TYR A 90 4.35 7.58 -8.61
N PHE A 91 5.07 6.55 -8.19
CA PHE A 91 4.54 5.22 -7.94
C PHE A 91 4.81 4.78 -6.50
N GLN A 92 3.75 4.45 -5.78
CA GLN A 92 3.83 3.76 -4.49
C GLN A 92 3.62 2.27 -4.72
N ILE A 93 4.62 1.45 -4.41
CA ILE A 93 4.57 0.00 -4.63
C ILE A 93 4.19 -0.69 -3.31
N PHE A 94 3.02 -1.30 -3.29
CA PHE A 94 2.54 -2.11 -2.17
C PHE A 94 3.11 -3.52 -2.29
N THR A 95 3.97 -3.90 -1.37
CA THR A 95 4.76 -5.14 -1.47
C THR A 95 4.89 -5.83 -0.12
N ASN A 96 5.11 -7.14 -0.14
CA ASN A 96 5.52 -7.86 1.06
C ASN A 96 7.00 -7.66 1.43
N GLY A 97 7.77 -6.97 0.58
CA GLY A 97 9.15 -6.59 0.83
C GLY A 97 10.21 -7.67 0.60
N GLN A 98 9.83 -8.94 0.45
CA GLN A 98 10.79 -10.06 0.38
C GLN A 98 11.68 -10.05 -0.87
N PHE A 99 11.26 -9.38 -1.93
CA PHE A 99 12.04 -9.23 -3.16
C PHE A 99 12.89 -7.96 -3.20
N ILE A 100 12.84 -7.14 -2.15
CA ILE A 100 13.65 -5.91 -2.07
C ILE A 100 15.04 -6.25 -1.53
N THR A 101 15.91 -6.72 -2.42
CA THR A 101 17.35 -6.82 -2.15
C THR A 101 17.98 -5.42 -2.15
N ASP A 102 19.23 -5.33 -1.69
CA ASP A 102 20.02 -4.09 -1.76
C ASP A 102 20.10 -3.55 -3.21
N ASP A 103 20.31 -4.43 -4.19
CA ASP A 103 20.34 -4.03 -5.61
C ASP A 103 18.98 -3.51 -6.12
N VAL A 104 17.88 -4.10 -5.68
CA VAL A 104 16.53 -3.61 -6.01
C VAL A 104 16.29 -2.24 -5.37
N ALA A 105 16.70 -2.05 -4.11
CA ALA A 105 16.60 -0.76 -3.43
C ALA A 105 17.45 0.32 -4.13
N LYS A 106 18.70 0.00 -4.52
CA LYS A 106 19.54 0.89 -5.33
C LYS A 106 18.90 1.25 -6.66
N LYS A 107 18.30 0.26 -7.35
CA LYS A 107 17.58 0.51 -8.61
C LYS A 107 16.39 1.45 -8.40
N MET A 108 15.56 1.23 -7.38
CA MET A 108 14.45 2.14 -7.03
C MET A 108 14.96 3.55 -6.73
N ARG A 109 16.05 3.67 -5.96
CA ARG A 109 16.67 4.96 -5.65
C ARG A 109 17.14 5.69 -6.90
N ALA A 110 17.76 4.98 -7.83
CA ALA A 110 18.25 5.55 -9.10
C ALA A 110 17.12 6.00 -10.02
N ILE A 111 16.00 5.29 -10.03
CA ILE A 111 14.80 5.66 -10.80
C ILE A 111 14.18 6.95 -10.26
N GLY A 112 14.08 7.12 -8.94
CA GLY A 112 13.71 8.35 -8.27
C GLY A 112 12.22 8.68 -8.21
N ASN A 113 11.36 7.95 -8.91
CA ASN A 113 9.90 8.16 -8.95
C ASN A 113 9.09 7.02 -8.33
N VAL A 114 9.72 6.18 -7.50
CA VAL A 114 9.08 5.07 -6.80
C VAL A 114 9.32 5.14 -5.30
N THR A 115 8.35 4.69 -4.52
CA THR A 115 8.46 4.52 -3.07
C THR A 115 7.87 3.17 -2.66
N PRO A 116 8.55 2.41 -1.81
CA PRO A 116 8.01 1.17 -1.26
C PRO A 116 7.04 1.46 -0.12
N LEU A 117 5.97 0.69 -0.06
CA LEU A 117 5.07 0.57 1.08
C LEU A 117 5.04 -0.90 1.46
N ILE A 118 5.81 -1.26 2.49
CA ILE A 118 6.08 -2.66 2.85
C ILE A 118 5.06 -3.13 3.88
N SER A 119 4.45 -4.27 3.61
CA SER A 119 3.40 -4.83 4.43
C SER A 119 3.96 -5.61 5.62
N ILE A 120 3.69 -5.14 6.84
CA ILE A 120 4.06 -5.79 8.11
C ILE A 120 2.86 -5.74 9.06
N GLU A 121 2.53 -6.86 9.70
CA GLU A 121 1.27 -7.01 10.44
C GLU A 121 1.42 -6.94 11.97
N GLY A 122 2.54 -6.46 12.47
CA GLY A 122 2.89 -6.40 13.89
C GLY A 122 4.21 -7.08 14.19
N THR A 123 4.32 -7.71 15.36
CA THR A 123 5.50 -8.49 15.76
C THR A 123 5.77 -9.69 14.84
N GLU A 124 6.93 -10.32 14.97
CA GLU A 124 7.34 -11.46 14.12
C GLU A 124 6.29 -12.57 14.11
N LEU A 125 5.86 -13.01 15.29
CA LEU A 125 4.89 -14.10 15.41
C LEU A 125 3.57 -13.77 14.73
N VAL A 126 3.04 -12.58 14.97
CA VAL A 126 1.77 -12.12 14.41
C VAL A 126 1.88 -11.92 12.89
N SER A 127 2.99 -11.36 12.42
CA SER A 127 3.24 -11.17 10.99
C SER A 127 3.35 -12.49 10.24
N ASP A 128 4.09 -13.44 10.76
CA ASP A 128 4.28 -14.76 10.14
C ASP A 128 2.97 -15.55 10.08
N GLU A 129 2.20 -15.54 11.17
CA GLU A 129 0.89 -16.20 11.22
C GLU A 129 -0.08 -15.57 10.20
N ARG A 130 -0.21 -14.24 10.20
CA ARG A 130 -1.10 -13.51 9.28
C ARG A 130 -0.70 -13.70 7.81
N ARG A 131 0.60 -13.80 7.54
CA ARG A 131 1.15 -13.97 6.19
C ARG A 131 1.22 -15.43 5.75
N GLY A 132 0.87 -16.37 6.65
CA GLY A 132 0.72 -17.80 6.36
C GLY A 132 2.04 -18.54 6.11
N LYS A 133 3.18 -17.99 6.58
CA LYS A 133 4.49 -18.60 6.37
C LYS A 133 5.51 -18.07 7.37
N ALA A 134 6.39 -18.94 7.86
CA ALA A 134 7.53 -18.57 8.69
C ALA A 134 8.53 -17.67 7.95
N ASP A 135 9.30 -16.91 8.70
CA ASP A 135 10.36 -15.99 8.23
C ASP A 135 9.87 -14.86 7.31
N VAL A 136 8.56 -14.61 7.23
CA VAL A 136 8.05 -13.49 6.43
C VAL A 136 8.44 -12.17 7.06
N TYR A 137 8.26 -12.05 8.38
CA TYR A 137 8.62 -10.84 9.12
C TYR A 137 10.09 -10.47 8.91
N SER A 138 11.02 -11.40 9.19
CA SER A 138 12.46 -11.16 9.06
C SER A 138 12.86 -10.74 7.65
N LYS A 139 12.29 -11.37 6.62
CA LYS A 139 12.55 -11.03 5.21
C LYS A 139 11.95 -9.67 4.82
N SER A 140 10.75 -9.37 5.29
CA SER A 140 10.12 -8.06 5.05
C SER A 140 10.88 -6.93 5.74
N MET A 141 11.33 -7.15 6.98
CA MET A 141 12.17 -6.20 7.72
C MET A 141 13.53 -5.99 7.04
N GLN A 142 14.14 -7.04 6.49
CA GLN A 142 15.35 -6.87 5.66
C GLN A 142 15.08 -5.99 4.44
N GLY A 143 13.90 -6.13 3.80
CA GLY A 143 13.46 -5.23 2.73
C GLY A 143 13.33 -3.78 3.19
N VAL A 144 12.79 -3.54 4.40
CA VAL A 144 12.73 -2.20 5.01
C VAL A 144 14.14 -1.63 5.20
N LEU A 145 15.05 -2.39 5.80
CA LEU A 145 16.43 -1.97 6.03
C LEU A 145 17.13 -1.62 4.71
N ASN A 146 17.03 -2.49 3.70
CA ASN A 146 17.61 -2.22 2.37
C ASN A 146 17.09 -0.90 1.78
N CYS A 147 15.80 -0.60 1.95
CA CYS A 147 15.22 0.66 1.49
C CYS A 147 15.75 1.88 2.26
N VAL A 148 15.80 1.80 3.58
CA VAL A 148 16.27 2.90 4.44
C VAL A 148 17.75 3.19 4.20
N GLU A 149 18.60 2.17 4.15
CA GLU A 149 20.04 2.30 3.88
C GLU A 149 20.31 2.96 2.52
N ASN A 150 19.46 2.67 1.53
CA ASN A 150 19.52 3.31 0.21
C ASN A 150 18.74 4.65 0.14
N LYS A 151 18.33 5.21 1.28
CA LYS A 151 17.69 6.54 1.40
C LYS A 151 16.42 6.66 0.55
N LEU A 152 15.64 5.60 0.47
CA LEU A 152 14.30 5.64 -0.08
C LEU A 152 13.31 6.21 0.93
N LEU A 153 12.29 6.90 0.44
CA LEU A 153 11.11 7.25 1.25
C LEU A 153 10.35 5.95 1.57
N THR A 154 10.67 5.35 2.73
CA THR A 154 10.18 4.03 3.10
C THR A 154 8.95 4.11 3.99
N GLY A 155 7.90 3.38 3.63
CA GLY A 155 6.69 3.23 4.43
C GLY A 155 6.39 1.79 4.79
N VAL A 156 5.66 1.62 5.89
CA VAL A 156 5.11 0.35 6.34
C VAL A 156 3.59 0.41 6.31
N ALA A 157 2.94 -0.61 5.77
CA ALA A 157 1.49 -0.77 5.80
C ALA A 157 1.09 -1.94 6.69
N THR A 158 0.03 -1.78 7.45
CA THR A 158 -0.56 -2.82 8.29
C THR A 158 -2.01 -3.04 7.90
N SER A 159 -2.45 -4.30 7.81
CA SER A 159 -3.86 -4.65 7.68
C SER A 159 -4.43 -4.94 9.07
N LEU A 160 -4.92 -3.89 9.73
CA LEU A 160 -5.36 -3.92 11.12
C LEU A 160 -6.61 -4.78 11.28
N CYS A 161 -6.55 -5.78 12.13
CA CYS A 161 -7.61 -6.76 12.38
C CYS A 161 -7.58 -7.26 13.84
N GLN A 162 -8.47 -8.18 14.19
CA GLN A 162 -8.58 -8.73 15.55
C GLN A 162 -7.26 -9.33 16.07
N THR A 163 -6.52 -10.04 15.21
CA THR A 163 -5.33 -10.80 15.64
C THR A 163 -4.08 -9.96 15.85
N ASN A 164 -4.04 -8.73 15.34
CA ASN A 164 -2.89 -7.82 15.46
C ASN A 164 -3.23 -6.48 16.12
N PHE A 165 -4.47 -6.33 16.61
CA PHE A 165 -4.95 -5.09 17.19
C PHE A 165 -4.10 -4.60 18.36
N ASP A 166 -3.80 -5.50 19.31
CA ASP A 166 -3.05 -5.15 20.51
C ASP A 166 -1.56 -4.88 20.23
N ASP A 167 -0.99 -5.53 19.21
CA ASP A 167 0.39 -5.31 18.78
C ASP A 167 0.57 -3.94 18.13
N LEU A 168 -0.36 -3.58 17.24
CA LEU A 168 -0.23 -2.39 16.40
C LEU A 168 -0.67 -1.09 17.08
N LEU A 169 -1.45 -1.15 18.16
CA LEU A 169 -1.88 0.01 18.94
C LEU A 169 -0.96 0.30 20.15
N GLN A 170 0.32 -0.01 20.00
CA GLN A 170 1.34 0.31 21.00
C GLN A 170 2.28 1.39 20.46
N GLU A 171 2.62 2.39 21.27
CA GLU A 171 3.58 3.42 20.89
C GLU A 171 4.94 2.82 20.53
N ARG A 172 5.36 1.78 21.25
CA ARG A 172 6.62 1.07 21.00
C ARG A 172 6.73 0.59 19.55
N TRP A 173 5.63 0.12 18.95
CA TRP A 173 5.62 -0.28 17.55
C TRP A 173 6.02 0.87 16.61
N LEU A 174 5.49 2.07 16.86
CA LEU A 174 5.85 3.25 16.07
C LEU A 174 7.29 3.70 16.36
N ASP A 175 7.72 3.63 17.62
CA ASP A 175 9.09 4.00 18.01
C ASP A 175 10.12 3.10 17.32
N GLU A 176 9.89 1.78 17.26
CA GLU A 176 10.72 0.83 16.52
C GLU A 176 10.79 1.18 15.01
N LEU A 177 9.68 1.54 14.38
CA LEU A 177 9.66 1.97 12.99
C LEU A 177 10.44 3.29 12.77
N ILE A 178 10.30 4.23 13.69
CA ILE A 178 11.03 5.51 13.65
C ILE A 178 12.55 5.29 13.79
N GLU A 179 12.96 4.47 14.75
CA GLU A 179 14.38 4.12 14.97
C GLU A 179 15.00 3.44 13.75
N LEU A 180 14.23 2.62 13.03
CA LEU A 180 14.65 2.01 11.77
C LEU A 180 14.73 3.01 10.61
N GLY A 181 14.17 4.21 10.74
CA GLY A 181 14.16 5.23 9.68
C GLY A 181 12.96 5.15 8.75
N VAL A 182 11.89 4.44 9.12
CA VAL A 182 10.61 4.44 8.40
C VAL A 182 9.96 5.82 8.52
N MET A 183 9.51 6.39 7.42
CA MET A 183 9.02 7.78 7.37
C MET A 183 7.50 7.89 7.44
N TYR A 184 6.78 6.83 7.09
CA TYR A 184 5.32 6.80 7.21
C TYR A 184 4.78 5.40 7.47
N ALA A 185 3.68 5.35 8.22
CA ALA A 185 2.94 4.13 8.54
C ALA A 185 1.51 4.25 8.03
N TRP A 186 1.02 3.23 7.35
CA TRP A 186 -0.33 3.20 6.82
C TRP A 186 -1.16 2.13 7.52
N TYR A 187 -2.14 2.56 8.30
CA TYR A 187 -3.08 1.71 9.04
C TYR A 187 -4.33 1.47 8.19
N HIS A 188 -4.39 0.33 7.52
CA HIS A 188 -5.61 -0.13 6.84
C HIS A 188 -6.44 -0.99 7.78
N THR A 189 -7.69 -0.63 7.99
CA THR A 189 -8.63 -1.53 8.66
C THR A 189 -9.01 -2.66 7.72
N TYR A 190 -8.82 -3.90 8.19
CA TYR A 190 -9.24 -5.09 7.45
C TYR A 190 -10.73 -5.04 7.11
N ARG A 191 -11.07 -5.48 5.91
CA ARG A 191 -12.43 -5.68 5.43
C ARG A 191 -12.56 -7.08 4.85
N PRO A 192 -13.67 -7.80 5.12
CA PRO A 192 -13.87 -9.18 4.68
C PRO A 192 -14.26 -9.21 3.20
N VAL A 193 -13.27 -9.04 2.32
CA VAL A 193 -13.40 -9.07 0.87
C VAL A 193 -12.42 -10.09 0.30
N GLY A 194 -12.62 -10.49 -0.96
CA GLY A 194 -11.77 -11.46 -1.63
C GLY A 194 -12.38 -12.86 -1.67
N PRO A 195 -11.61 -13.88 -2.07
CA PRO A 195 -12.12 -15.24 -2.27
C PRO A 195 -12.52 -15.94 -0.97
N GLU A 196 -11.81 -15.64 0.12
CA GLU A 196 -12.04 -16.24 1.44
C GLU A 196 -12.24 -15.14 2.50
N PRO A 197 -13.39 -14.43 2.50
CA PRO A 197 -13.66 -13.38 3.46
C PRO A 197 -13.79 -13.99 4.87
N ASN A 198 -13.10 -13.39 5.84
CA ASN A 198 -13.15 -13.83 7.24
C ASN A 198 -13.65 -12.71 8.14
N GLU A 199 -14.93 -12.76 8.51
CA GLU A 199 -15.56 -11.76 9.39
C GLU A 199 -14.98 -11.75 10.81
N GLN A 200 -14.38 -12.85 11.27
CA GLN A 200 -13.75 -12.93 12.59
C GLN A 200 -12.50 -12.04 12.72
N LEU A 201 -11.91 -11.64 11.59
CA LEU A 201 -10.80 -10.70 11.55
C LEU A 201 -11.26 -9.23 11.65
N CYS A 202 -12.55 -8.94 11.49
CA CYS A 202 -13.05 -7.57 11.54
C CYS A 202 -12.96 -6.98 12.95
N LEU A 203 -12.52 -5.73 13.02
CA LEU A 203 -12.55 -4.97 14.28
C LEU A 203 -13.98 -4.63 14.68
N THR A 204 -14.26 -4.66 15.98
CA THR A 204 -15.52 -4.14 16.52
C THR A 204 -15.59 -2.61 16.37
N PRO A 205 -16.79 -1.99 16.43
CA PRO A 205 -16.93 -0.54 16.41
C PRO A 205 -16.10 0.17 17.50
N GLU A 206 -16.04 -0.42 18.71
CA GLU A 206 -15.25 0.12 19.82
C GLU A 206 -13.75 0.07 19.52
N GLN A 207 -13.27 -1.00 18.89
CA GLN A 207 -11.89 -1.13 18.49
C GLN A 207 -11.55 -0.11 17.38
N GLN A 208 -12.44 0.09 16.42
CA GLN A 208 -12.24 1.12 15.37
C GLN A 208 -12.12 2.52 15.96
N LEU A 209 -12.92 2.85 16.97
CA LEU A 209 -12.79 4.12 17.69
C LEU A 209 -11.45 4.24 18.45
N LYS A 210 -10.96 3.13 19.04
CA LYS A 210 -9.64 3.11 19.69
C LYS A 210 -8.52 3.34 18.68
N VAL A 211 -8.58 2.69 17.51
CA VAL A 211 -7.63 2.93 16.41
C VAL A 211 -7.61 4.40 16.04
N ARG A 212 -8.79 5.00 15.83
CA ARG A 212 -8.87 6.41 15.44
C ARG A 212 -8.25 7.34 16.49
N LYS A 213 -8.55 7.13 17.76
CA LYS A 213 -7.96 7.90 18.86
C LYS A 213 -6.44 7.74 18.91
N PHE A 214 -5.95 6.50 18.83
CA PHE A 214 -4.52 6.21 18.82
C PHE A 214 -3.82 6.94 17.66
N VAL A 215 -4.31 6.80 16.44
CA VAL A 215 -3.72 7.44 15.25
C VAL A 215 -3.69 8.97 15.38
N VAL A 216 -4.78 9.58 15.87
CA VAL A 216 -4.83 11.04 16.07
C VAL A 216 -3.80 11.51 17.10
N ASN A 217 -3.67 10.80 18.22
CA ASN A 217 -2.70 11.13 19.26
C ASN A 217 -1.26 10.97 18.73
N MET A 218 -0.97 9.84 18.12
CA MET A 218 0.39 9.55 17.62
C MET A 218 0.84 10.52 16.52
N ARG A 219 -0.08 11.04 15.70
CA ARG A 219 0.22 12.10 14.73
C ARG A 219 0.72 13.39 15.38
N ALA A 220 0.26 13.68 16.60
CA ALA A 220 0.70 14.86 17.35
C ALA A 220 2.02 14.66 18.11
N GLU A 221 2.35 13.41 18.44
CA GLU A 221 3.43 13.07 19.38
C GLU A 221 4.67 12.48 18.69
N LYS A 222 4.48 11.76 17.57
CA LYS A 222 5.56 10.99 16.94
C LYS A 222 6.02 11.62 15.61
N PRO A 223 7.32 11.63 15.30
CA PRO A 223 7.88 12.19 14.08
C PRO A 223 7.76 11.20 12.89
N ILE A 224 6.59 10.62 12.69
CA ILE A 224 6.26 9.73 11.58
C ILE A 224 4.90 10.12 11.01
N ALA A 225 4.77 10.11 9.68
CA ALA A 225 3.47 10.36 9.05
C ALA A 225 2.58 9.11 9.18
N ILE A 226 1.45 9.22 9.86
CA ILE A 226 0.51 8.11 10.04
C ILE A 226 -0.71 8.34 9.17
N ILE A 227 -1.02 7.38 8.30
CA ILE A 227 -2.15 7.41 7.38
C ILE A 227 -3.15 6.34 7.84
N ASP A 228 -4.42 6.70 7.96
CA ASP A 228 -5.51 5.77 8.27
C ASP A 228 -6.67 5.94 7.28
N ALA A 229 -7.79 5.30 7.55
CA ALA A 229 -9.00 5.46 6.75
C ALA A 229 -9.41 6.95 6.67
N TYR A 230 -9.96 7.33 5.53
CA TYR A 230 -10.50 8.67 5.34
C TYR A 230 -11.78 8.84 6.16
N TYR A 231 -11.85 9.93 6.91
CA TYR A 231 -13.03 10.32 7.69
C TYR A 231 -13.54 11.66 7.22
N MET A 232 -14.87 11.78 7.17
CA MET A 232 -15.58 13.05 6.99
C MET A 232 -15.52 13.87 8.29
N ASP A 233 -15.85 15.15 8.20
CA ASP A 233 -15.87 16.04 9.36
C ASP A 233 -16.84 15.58 10.46
N ASP A 234 -17.89 14.85 10.07
CA ASP A 234 -18.87 14.21 10.97
C ASP A 234 -18.38 12.88 11.59
N GLY A 235 -17.15 12.46 11.28
CA GLY A 235 -16.55 11.22 11.80
C GLY A 235 -16.94 9.95 11.03
N GLN A 236 -17.72 10.05 9.96
CA GLN A 236 -18.05 8.90 9.13
C GLN A 236 -16.85 8.50 8.25
N ALA A 237 -16.63 7.18 8.13
CA ALA A 237 -15.57 6.67 7.27
C ALA A 237 -15.94 6.85 5.79
N LEU A 238 -15.06 7.48 5.04
CA LEU A 238 -15.21 7.70 3.61
C LEU A 238 -14.56 6.54 2.83
N CYS A 239 -15.30 5.98 1.88
CA CYS A 239 -14.72 5.08 0.89
C CYS A 239 -14.23 5.90 -0.33
N PRO A 240 -12.92 6.02 -0.58
CA PRO A 240 -12.42 6.82 -1.70
C PRO A 240 -12.90 6.35 -3.07
N ALA A 241 -13.13 5.03 -3.23
CA ALA A 241 -13.69 4.48 -4.46
C ALA A 241 -15.16 4.89 -4.66
N ALA A 242 -15.96 4.89 -3.59
CA ALA A 242 -17.37 5.30 -3.66
C ALA A 242 -17.56 6.79 -3.99
N THR A 243 -16.58 7.62 -3.65
CA THR A 243 -16.59 9.07 -3.94
C THR A 243 -15.93 9.46 -5.25
N GLY A 244 -15.38 8.49 -5.99
CA GLY A 244 -14.63 8.75 -7.23
C GLY A 244 -13.23 9.35 -7.02
N ILE A 245 -12.74 9.44 -5.77
CA ILE A 245 -11.39 9.93 -5.48
C ILE A 245 -10.33 8.94 -5.93
N SER A 246 -10.60 7.64 -5.82
CA SER A 246 -9.71 6.60 -6.31
C SER A 246 -10.47 5.50 -7.05
N HIS A 247 -9.79 4.87 -7.99
CA HIS A 247 -10.27 3.66 -8.64
C HIS A 247 -9.17 2.60 -8.65
N HIS A 248 -9.58 1.34 -8.74
CA HIS A 248 -8.72 0.20 -8.84
C HIS A 248 -8.90 -0.48 -10.19
N ILE A 249 -7.80 -0.81 -10.84
CA ILE A 249 -7.74 -1.51 -12.12
C ILE A 249 -6.98 -2.81 -11.91
N SER A 250 -7.53 -3.92 -12.38
CA SER A 250 -6.91 -5.25 -12.29
C SER A 250 -7.02 -5.99 -13.62
N PRO A 251 -6.19 -7.01 -13.85
CA PRO A 251 -6.29 -7.87 -15.04
C PRO A 251 -7.39 -8.94 -14.93
N TRP A 252 -8.04 -9.09 -13.78
CA TRP A 252 -9.11 -10.07 -13.52
C TRP A 252 -10.44 -9.41 -13.22
#